data_80433b53e27215d488f12af112537c7f
#
_entry.id   80433b53e27215d488f12af112537c7f
#
_cell.length_a   1.000
_cell.length_b   1.000
_cell.length_c   1.000
_cell.angle_alpha   90.00
_cell.angle_beta   90.00
_cell.angle_gamma   90.00
#
_symmetry.space_group_name_H-M   'P 1'
#
loop_
_entity.id
_entity.type
_entity.pdbx_description
1 polymer ?
#
loop_
_entity_poly.entity_id
_entity_poly.type
_entity_poly.pdbx_seq_one_letter_code
_entity_poly.pdbx_strand_id
1 'polypeptide(L)'
;MIYTLTLNPALDYDMYLKDDLKAEHLNLAHEVNYRAGGKGINVSKVLKNLDVESTAIGFLAGFVGDFIVRDLKKDNIKSEFVELEGNTRINVKVNGNDKETELTGVSPEITAEKLQELTNKISDLKDGDILVLSGSIPSSISSKIYKQLSENVKANVEIVLDTRGNLLQDNIHNNLFVKPNIHELREMFNEKLETKAEIVEKCKFFLDRGVKNVILSRGGEGALLVNKDFVLEASVPKGQLINSIGAGDSMVAGFTAGFVKGLSPEDSFRLAVASGSATAYSYGLAEKDLV
;
A
#
# COMPACT_ATOMS: atom_id res chain seq x y z
N MET A 1 3.89 6.29 -17.33
CA MET A 1 2.59 6.01 -16.69
C MET A 1 2.83 5.31 -15.36
N ILE A 2 1.92 5.42 -14.37
CA ILE A 2 2.01 4.68 -13.09
C ILE A 2 0.96 3.58 -13.08
N TYR A 3 1.37 2.37 -12.74
CA TYR A 3 0.50 1.21 -12.53
C TYR A 3 0.56 0.79 -11.06
N THR A 4 -0.58 0.64 -10.40
CA THR A 4 -0.65 0.21 -9.00
C THR A 4 -1.26 -1.17 -8.93
N LEU A 5 -0.46 -2.15 -8.55
CA LEU A 5 -0.90 -3.54 -8.46
C LEU A 5 -1.48 -3.86 -7.07
N THR A 6 -2.69 -4.41 -7.06
CA THR A 6 -3.31 -5.02 -5.88
C THR A 6 -3.70 -6.46 -6.18
N LEU A 7 -2.93 -7.43 -5.68
CA LEU A 7 -3.21 -8.86 -5.89
C LEU A 7 -4.37 -9.38 -5.03
N ASN A 8 -4.65 -8.71 -3.92
CA ASN A 8 -5.63 -9.15 -2.92
C ASN A 8 -6.54 -7.99 -2.45
N PRO A 9 -7.29 -7.38 -3.38
CA PRO A 9 -8.23 -6.31 -3.04
C PRO A 9 -9.35 -6.81 -2.13
N ALA A 10 -10.09 -5.89 -1.53
CA ALA A 10 -11.23 -6.18 -0.70
C ALA A 10 -12.28 -5.07 -0.80
N LEU A 11 -13.52 -5.38 -0.43
CA LEU A 11 -14.42 -4.38 0.09
C LEU A 11 -14.18 -4.29 1.60
N ASP A 12 -13.73 -3.13 2.07
CA ASP A 12 -13.62 -2.88 3.51
C ASP A 12 -14.96 -2.34 4.01
N TYR A 13 -15.56 -3.04 4.97
CA TYR A 13 -16.88 -2.78 5.53
C TYR A 13 -16.76 -2.47 7.02
N ASP A 14 -16.86 -1.20 7.39
CA ASP A 14 -16.74 -0.72 8.75
C ASP A 14 -18.14 -0.64 9.39
N MET A 15 -18.36 -1.33 10.50
CA MET A 15 -19.59 -1.32 11.29
C MET A 15 -19.32 -0.64 12.62
N TYR A 16 -20.19 0.28 13.03
CA TYR A 16 -20.10 0.98 14.30
C TYR A 16 -21.25 0.56 15.20
N LEU A 17 -20.89 -0.03 16.35
CA LEU A 17 -21.82 -0.47 17.38
C LEU A 17 -21.90 0.57 18.50
N LYS A 18 -22.99 0.61 19.24
CA LYS A 18 -23.11 1.43 20.46
C LYS A 18 -22.30 0.87 21.62
N ASP A 19 -22.15 -0.46 21.69
CA ASP A 19 -21.41 -1.20 22.69
C ASP A 19 -20.33 -2.05 22.00
N ASP A 20 -19.44 -2.68 22.76
CA ASP A 20 -18.50 -3.65 22.22
C ASP A 20 -19.22 -4.89 21.66
N LEU A 21 -18.61 -5.51 20.65
CA LEU A 21 -19.11 -6.75 20.04
C LEU A 21 -19.28 -7.84 21.11
N LYS A 22 -20.47 -8.42 21.17
CA LYS A 22 -20.81 -9.55 22.04
C LYS A 22 -21.04 -10.79 21.21
N ALA A 23 -20.18 -11.79 21.41
CA ALA A 23 -20.37 -13.11 20.79
C ALA A 23 -21.70 -13.73 21.23
N GLU A 24 -22.30 -14.53 20.33
CA GLU A 24 -23.57 -15.23 20.58
C GLU A 24 -24.80 -14.34 20.81
N HIS A 25 -24.69 -13.04 20.56
CA HIS A 25 -25.79 -12.08 20.71
C HIS A 25 -26.04 -11.34 19.39
N LEU A 26 -27.26 -10.82 19.25
CA LEU A 26 -27.58 -9.86 18.19
C LEU A 26 -26.89 -8.53 18.50
N ASN A 27 -25.97 -8.12 17.63
CA ASN A 27 -25.31 -6.82 17.69
C ASN A 27 -25.89 -5.93 16.60
N LEU A 28 -26.35 -4.73 16.95
CA LEU A 28 -26.94 -3.78 16.01
C LEU A 28 -25.97 -2.64 15.73
N ALA A 29 -25.58 -2.48 14.47
CA ALA A 29 -24.82 -1.33 14.04
C ALA A 29 -25.76 -0.10 13.93
N HIS A 30 -25.26 1.06 14.34
CA HIS A 30 -25.95 2.34 14.17
C HIS A 30 -25.41 3.12 12.97
N GLU A 31 -24.23 2.76 12.50
CA GLU A 31 -23.60 3.34 11.32
C GLU A 31 -22.79 2.26 10.59
N VAL A 32 -22.74 2.37 9.26
CA VAL A 32 -21.89 1.53 8.42
C VAL A 32 -21.22 2.37 7.35
N ASN A 33 -19.94 2.09 7.10
CA ASN A 33 -19.19 2.69 6.01
C ASN A 33 -18.53 1.57 5.19
N TYR A 34 -18.42 1.75 3.88
CA TYR A 34 -17.76 0.77 3.04
C TYR A 34 -17.03 1.45 1.88
N ARG A 35 -15.89 0.90 1.52
CA ARG A 35 -15.01 1.45 0.49
C ARG A 35 -14.25 0.35 -0.24
N ALA A 36 -13.76 0.69 -1.44
CA ALA A 36 -12.76 -0.13 -2.11
C ALA A 36 -11.48 -0.13 -1.29
N GLY A 37 -11.00 -1.31 -0.92
CA GLY A 37 -9.80 -1.55 -0.15
C GLY A 37 -8.73 -2.28 -0.95
N GLY A 38 -7.49 -2.11 -0.48
CA GLY A 38 -6.28 -2.67 -1.07
C GLY A 38 -5.20 -1.61 -1.22
N LYS A 39 -3.96 -1.95 -0.85
CA LYS A 39 -2.87 -0.95 -0.79
C LYS A 39 -2.62 -0.24 -2.13
N GLY A 40 -2.55 -0.95 -3.25
CA GLY A 40 -2.36 -0.33 -4.56
C GLY A 40 -3.55 0.56 -4.97
N ILE A 41 -4.78 0.17 -4.59
CA ILE A 41 -5.98 1.00 -4.79
C ILE A 41 -5.87 2.30 -3.98
N ASN A 42 -5.45 2.23 -2.70
CA ASN A 42 -5.22 3.40 -1.87
C ASN A 42 -4.14 4.31 -2.46
N VAL A 43 -3.04 3.72 -2.95
CA VAL A 43 -1.99 4.48 -3.65
C VAL A 43 -2.56 5.23 -4.86
N SER A 44 -3.38 4.57 -5.70
CA SER A 44 -4.03 5.24 -6.85
C SER A 44 -4.95 6.39 -6.42
N LYS A 45 -5.73 6.23 -5.36
CA LYS A 45 -6.60 7.30 -4.83
C LYS A 45 -5.79 8.51 -4.37
N VAL A 46 -4.73 8.29 -3.62
CA VAL A 46 -3.86 9.38 -3.15
C VAL A 46 -3.08 10.02 -4.30
N LEU A 47 -2.56 9.24 -5.26
CA LEU A 47 -1.96 9.79 -6.48
C LEU A 47 -2.92 10.74 -7.21
N LYS A 48 -4.19 10.31 -7.35
CA LYS A 48 -5.23 11.14 -7.98
C LYS A 48 -5.48 12.44 -7.21
N ASN A 49 -5.54 12.38 -5.88
CA ASN A 49 -5.66 13.55 -5.03
C ASN A 49 -4.46 14.51 -5.13
N LEU A 50 -3.27 13.99 -5.50
CA LEU A 50 -2.06 14.75 -5.75
C LEU A 50 -1.90 15.19 -7.22
N ASP A 51 -2.95 15.11 -8.05
CA ASP A 51 -2.97 15.41 -9.49
C ASP A 51 -2.00 14.55 -10.30
N VAL A 52 -1.83 13.28 -9.93
CA VAL A 52 -1.01 12.32 -10.66
C VAL A 52 -1.88 11.16 -11.12
N GLU A 53 -1.89 10.93 -12.43
CA GLU A 53 -2.67 9.85 -13.06
C GLU A 53 -2.00 8.49 -12.83
N SER A 54 -2.82 7.47 -12.57
CA SER A 54 -2.39 6.08 -12.46
C SER A 54 -3.46 5.13 -13.03
N THR A 55 -3.06 3.89 -13.26
CA THR A 55 -3.96 2.80 -13.64
C THR A 55 -3.88 1.72 -12.56
N ALA A 56 -5.00 1.43 -11.90
CA ALA A 56 -5.10 0.34 -10.93
C ALA A 56 -5.24 -1.00 -11.67
N ILE A 57 -4.39 -1.96 -11.34
CA ILE A 57 -4.36 -3.31 -11.92
C ILE A 57 -4.37 -4.38 -10.83
N GLY A 58 -4.66 -5.61 -11.19
CA GLY A 58 -4.69 -6.76 -10.27
C GLY A 58 -5.84 -7.69 -10.60
N PHE A 59 -6.46 -8.26 -9.57
CA PHE A 59 -7.55 -9.22 -9.72
C PHE A 59 -8.82 -8.75 -9.04
N LEU A 60 -9.97 -8.96 -9.66
CA LEU A 60 -11.29 -8.72 -9.09
C LEU A 60 -12.24 -9.86 -9.44
N ALA A 61 -13.29 -10.06 -8.65
CA ALA A 61 -14.30 -11.08 -8.87
C ALA A 61 -15.69 -10.63 -8.37
N GLY A 62 -16.73 -10.97 -9.14
CA GLY A 62 -18.12 -10.86 -8.77
C GLY A 62 -18.59 -9.46 -8.36
N PHE A 63 -19.70 -9.38 -7.62
CA PHE A 63 -20.35 -8.11 -7.28
C PHE A 63 -19.45 -7.14 -6.48
N VAL A 64 -18.53 -7.66 -5.68
CA VAL A 64 -17.55 -6.84 -4.94
C VAL A 64 -16.52 -6.24 -5.92
N GLY A 65 -16.09 -7.02 -6.91
CA GLY A 65 -15.24 -6.51 -8.00
C GLY A 65 -15.91 -5.38 -8.76
N ASP A 66 -17.19 -5.53 -9.13
CA ASP A 66 -17.99 -4.50 -9.79
C ASP A 66 -18.12 -3.23 -8.94
N PHE A 67 -18.27 -3.41 -7.62
CA PHE A 67 -18.30 -2.28 -6.69
C PHE A 67 -16.97 -1.50 -6.73
N ILE A 68 -15.83 -2.19 -6.66
CA ILE A 68 -14.49 -1.58 -6.66
C ILE A 68 -14.26 -0.80 -7.97
N VAL A 69 -14.59 -1.38 -9.12
CA VAL A 69 -14.47 -0.69 -10.43
C VAL A 69 -15.32 0.57 -10.47
N ARG A 70 -16.57 0.51 -9.98
CA ARG A 70 -17.44 1.68 -9.91
C ARG A 70 -16.92 2.76 -8.97
N ASP A 71 -16.35 2.37 -7.84
CA ASP A 71 -15.76 3.28 -6.85
C ASP A 71 -14.56 4.03 -7.44
N LEU A 72 -13.63 3.31 -8.08
CA LEU A 72 -12.50 3.91 -8.79
C LEU A 72 -12.94 4.85 -9.93
N LYS A 73 -13.99 4.47 -10.67
CA LYS A 73 -14.54 5.30 -11.74
C LYS A 73 -15.13 6.61 -11.22
N LYS A 74 -15.78 6.63 -10.05
CA LYS A 74 -16.26 7.87 -9.41
C LYS A 74 -15.12 8.84 -9.14
N ASP A 75 -13.96 8.31 -8.74
CA ASP A 75 -12.77 9.09 -8.46
C ASP A 75 -11.96 9.42 -9.74
N ASN A 76 -12.49 9.08 -10.93
CA ASN A 76 -11.80 9.21 -12.22
C ASN A 76 -10.43 8.50 -12.25
N ILE A 77 -10.31 7.35 -11.61
CA ILE A 77 -9.12 6.48 -11.61
C ILE A 77 -9.32 5.39 -12.67
N LYS A 78 -8.36 5.25 -13.57
CA LYS A 78 -8.34 4.17 -14.56
C LYS A 78 -8.09 2.83 -13.88
N SER A 79 -8.75 1.77 -14.37
CA SER A 79 -8.56 0.43 -13.85
C SER A 79 -8.59 -0.63 -14.95
N GLU A 80 -7.69 -1.61 -14.87
CA GLU A 80 -7.54 -2.70 -15.83
C GLU A 80 -7.31 -4.03 -15.10
N PHE A 81 -8.29 -4.44 -14.31
CA PHE A 81 -8.22 -5.68 -13.55
C PHE A 81 -8.46 -6.91 -14.42
N VAL A 82 -7.87 -8.03 -14.03
CA VAL A 82 -8.17 -9.36 -14.54
C VAL A 82 -9.32 -9.92 -13.73
N GLU A 83 -10.37 -10.38 -14.40
CA GLU A 83 -11.55 -10.94 -13.75
C GLU A 83 -11.32 -12.40 -13.38
N LEU A 84 -11.67 -12.74 -12.12
CA LEU A 84 -11.64 -14.09 -11.56
C LEU A 84 -13.06 -14.61 -11.36
N GLU A 85 -13.19 -15.93 -11.20
CA GLU A 85 -14.41 -16.54 -10.73
C GLU A 85 -14.58 -16.35 -9.21
N GLY A 86 -15.84 -16.37 -8.74
CA GLY A 86 -16.18 -16.18 -7.33
C GLY A 86 -16.44 -14.73 -6.94
N ASN A 87 -15.96 -14.33 -5.77
CA ASN A 87 -16.12 -12.96 -5.28
C ASN A 87 -14.82 -12.44 -4.67
N THR A 88 -14.47 -11.21 -4.96
CA THR A 88 -13.47 -10.46 -4.20
C THR A 88 -13.88 -10.45 -2.72
N ARG A 89 -12.93 -10.61 -1.82
CA ARG A 89 -13.19 -10.71 -0.39
C ARG A 89 -13.79 -9.44 0.20
N ILE A 90 -14.52 -9.63 1.31
CA ILE A 90 -15.01 -8.54 2.15
C ILE A 90 -14.27 -8.63 3.48
N ASN A 91 -13.65 -7.53 3.91
CA ASN A 91 -13.13 -7.40 5.26
C ASN A 91 -14.18 -6.63 6.07
N VAL A 92 -14.55 -7.16 7.22
CA VAL A 92 -15.50 -6.51 8.12
C VAL A 92 -14.73 -6.04 9.35
N LYS A 93 -14.85 -4.76 9.66
CA LYS A 93 -14.31 -4.14 10.85
C LYS A 93 -15.47 -3.71 11.75
N VAL A 94 -15.53 -4.27 12.94
CA VAL A 94 -16.55 -3.95 13.93
C VAL A 94 -15.92 -3.06 15.00
N ASN A 95 -16.38 -1.82 15.06
CA ASN A 95 -15.94 -0.81 16.02
C ASN A 95 -16.95 -0.73 17.16
N GLY A 96 -16.55 -1.07 18.37
CA GLY A 96 -17.29 -0.85 19.61
C GLY A 96 -16.84 0.43 20.32
N ASN A 97 -17.19 0.56 21.61
CA ASN A 97 -16.74 1.71 22.42
C ASN A 97 -15.22 1.71 22.62
N ASP A 98 -14.68 0.57 23.05
CA ASP A 98 -13.28 0.44 23.46
C ASP A 98 -12.52 -0.60 22.64
N LYS A 99 -13.20 -1.38 21.80
CA LYS A 99 -12.62 -2.51 21.07
C LYS A 99 -12.95 -2.47 19.59
N GLU A 100 -11.95 -2.84 18.81
CA GLU A 100 -12.08 -3.08 17.39
C GLU A 100 -11.88 -4.59 17.12
N THR A 101 -12.74 -5.17 16.28
CA THR A 101 -12.62 -6.56 15.82
C THR A 101 -12.60 -6.57 14.31
N GLU A 102 -11.57 -7.17 13.72
CA GLU A 102 -11.43 -7.30 12.28
C GLU A 102 -11.65 -8.75 11.84
N LEU A 103 -12.51 -8.94 10.84
CA LEU A 103 -12.79 -10.22 10.19
C LEU A 103 -12.37 -10.11 8.73
N THR A 104 -11.33 -10.85 8.37
CA THR A 104 -10.83 -10.86 6.99
C THR A 104 -11.49 -11.96 6.18
N GLY A 105 -12.11 -11.60 5.06
CA GLY A 105 -12.74 -12.54 4.14
C GLY A 105 -11.74 -13.39 3.35
N VAL A 106 -12.27 -14.45 2.73
CA VAL A 106 -11.50 -15.37 1.87
C VAL A 106 -11.34 -14.76 0.48
N SER A 107 -10.12 -14.79 -0.04
CA SER A 107 -9.81 -14.34 -1.41
C SER A 107 -10.24 -15.39 -2.44
N PRO A 108 -10.68 -14.98 -3.64
CA PRO A 108 -10.90 -15.92 -4.74
C PRO A 108 -9.59 -16.58 -5.17
N GLU A 109 -9.70 -17.76 -5.76
CA GLU A 109 -8.55 -18.48 -6.29
C GLU A 109 -8.03 -17.80 -7.56
N ILE A 110 -6.71 -17.64 -7.65
CA ILE A 110 -6.03 -17.14 -8.84
C ILE A 110 -5.47 -18.37 -9.58
N THR A 111 -6.05 -18.68 -10.73
CA THR A 111 -5.55 -19.77 -11.58
C THR A 111 -4.27 -19.37 -12.30
N ALA A 112 -3.50 -20.36 -12.75
CA ALA A 112 -2.28 -20.14 -13.52
C ALA A 112 -2.54 -19.33 -14.82
N GLU A 113 -3.68 -19.56 -15.47
CA GLU A 113 -4.11 -18.84 -16.66
C GLU A 113 -4.33 -17.35 -16.36
N LYS A 114 -5.08 -17.04 -15.29
CA LYS A 114 -5.35 -15.65 -14.87
C LYS A 114 -4.08 -14.93 -14.43
N LEU A 115 -3.19 -15.65 -13.74
CA LEU A 115 -1.88 -15.11 -13.38
C LEU A 115 -1.05 -14.78 -14.62
N GLN A 116 -1.08 -15.63 -15.66
CA GLN A 116 -0.40 -15.38 -16.91
C GLN A 116 -1.00 -14.17 -17.66
N GLU A 117 -2.33 -14.00 -17.61
CA GLU A 117 -3.00 -12.81 -18.19
C GLU A 117 -2.48 -11.52 -17.55
N LEU A 118 -2.39 -11.48 -16.19
CA LEU A 118 -1.81 -10.33 -15.49
C LEU A 118 -0.32 -10.15 -15.82
N THR A 119 0.44 -11.23 -15.87
CA THR A 119 1.88 -11.19 -16.20
C THR A 119 2.11 -10.61 -17.60
N ASN A 120 1.30 -10.96 -18.57
CA ASN A 120 1.36 -10.40 -19.92
C ASN A 120 1.10 -8.89 -19.92
N LYS A 121 0.06 -8.41 -19.19
CA LYS A 121 -0.20 -6.97 -19.02
C LYS A 121 1.01 -6.23 -18.43
N ILE A 122 1.68 -6.83 -17.44
CA ILE A 122 2.87 -6.26 -16.80
C ILE A 122 4.07 -6.26 -17.75
N SER A 123 4.25 -7.30 -18.56
CA SER A 123 5.33 -7.36 -19.55
C SER A 123 5.19 -6.33 -20.67
N ASP A 124 3.99 -5.83 -20.93
CA ASP A 124 3.69 -4.79 -21.91
C ASP A 124 3.97 -3.36 -21.44
N LEU A 125 4.37 -3.17 -20.18
CA LEU A 125 4.79 -1.89 -19.63
C LEU A 125 5.99 -1.34 -20.41
N LYS A 126 6.09 -0.01 -20.50
CA LYS A 126 7.06 0.68 -21.35
C LYS A 126 8.15 1.35 -20.52
N ASP A 127 9.25 1.65 -21.17
CA ASP A 127 10.33 2.43 -20.58
C ASP A 127 9.80 3.74 -19.99
N GLY A 128 10.19 4.03 -18.76
CA GLY A 128 9.74 5.21 -18.01
C GLY A 128 8.41 5.01 -17.26
N ASP A 129 7.76 3.84 -17.38
CA ASP A 129 6.63 3.50 -16.52
C ASP A 129 7.09 3.20 -15.09
N ILE A 130 6.16 3.27 -14.15
CA ILE A 130 6.37 2.88 -12.75
C ILE A 130 5.35 1.81 -12.39
N LEU A 131 5.83 0.73 -11.79
CA LEU A 131 4.99 -0.34 -11.25
C LEU A 131 5.07 -0.35 -9.72
N VAL A 132 3.95 -0.06 -9.08
CA VAL A 132 3.81 -0.11 -7.61
C VAL A 132 3.21 -1.45 -7.22
N LEU A 133 4.01 -2.28 -6.57
CA LEU A 133 3.65 -3.60 -6.07
C LEU A 133 3.28 -3.48 -4.59
N SER A 134 2.01 -3.61 -4.25
CA SER A 134 1.56 -3.30 -2.88
C SER A 134 0.59 -4.32 -2.31
N GLY A 135 0.75 -4.58 -1.01
CA GLY A 135 -0.21 -5.34 -0.19
C GLY A 135 0.14 -6.81 0.00
N SER A 136 -0.86 -7.56 0.45
CA SER A 136 -0.76 -9.00 0.70
C SER A 136 -0.94 -9.81 -0.59
N ILE A 137 -0.42 -11.03 -0.56
CA ILE A 137 -0.51 -12.00 -1.66
C ILE A 137 -1.51 -13.09 -1.24
N PRO A 138 -2.50 -13.44 -2.08
CA PRO A 138 -3.38 -14.58 -1.82
C PRO A 138 -2.60 -15.90 -1.72
N SER A 139 -3.06 -16.83 -0.88
CA SER A 139 -2.39 -18.11 -0.67
C SER A 139 -2.39 -19.04 -1.89
N SER A 140 -3.21 -18.76 -2.89
CA SER A 140 -3.28 -19.52 -4.14
C SER A 140 -2.10 -19.32 -5.08
N ILE A 141 -1.26 -18.30 -4.84
CA ILE A 141 -0.09 -18.00 -5.66
C ILE A 141 1.19 -17.89 -4.83
N SER A 142 2.35 -17.91 -5.51
CA SER A 142 3.66 -17.89 -4.87
C SER A 142 3.87 -16.64 -4.03
N SER A 143 4.42 -16.77 -2.82
CA SER A 143 4.87 -15.64 -1.98
C SER A 143 5.95 -14.79 -2.64
N LYS A 144 6.64 -15.29 -3.68
CA LYS A 144 7.68 -14.59 -4.46
C LYS A 144 7.12 -13.92 -5.72
N ILE A 145 5.80 -13.80 -5.86
CA ILE A 145 5.17 -13.33 -7.09
C ILE A 145 5.58 -11.89 -7.44
N TYR A 146 5.75 -11.00 -6.47
CA TYR A 146 6.17 -9.63 -6.77
C TYR A 146 7.55 -9.57 -7.40
N LYS A 147 8.50 -10.38 -6.93
CA LYS A 147 9.82 -10.52 -7.56
C LYS A 147 9.69 -11.10 -8.98
N GLN A 148 8.91 -12.17 -9.15
CA GLN A 148 8.68 -12.78 -10.47
C GLN A 148 8.06 -11.79 -11.46
N LEU A 149 7.08 -10.98 -11.02
CA LEU A 149 6.49 -9.94 -11.86
C LEU A 149 7.51 -8.85 -12.19
N SER A 150 8.34 -8.42 -11.22
CA SER A 150 9.40 -7.44 -11.44
C SER A 150 10.44 -7.92 -12.47
N GLU A 151 10.77 -9.19 -12.48
CA GLU A 151 11.69 -9.80 -13.44
C GLU A 151 11.13 -9.86 -14.88
N ASN A 152 9.81 -9.75 -15.02
CA ASN A 152 9.13 -9.74 -16.32
C ASN A 152 8.97 -8.33 -16.93
N VAL A 153 9.24 -7.25 -16.18
CA VAL A 153 9.17 -5.89 -16.73
C VAL A 153 10.41 -5.54 -17.56
N LYS A 154 10.28 -4.54 -18.41
CA LYS A 154 11.41 -4.01 -19.17
C LYS A 154 12.42 -3.29 -18.27
N ALA A 155 13.68 -3.21 -18.72
CA ALA A 155 14.78 -2.69 -17.93
C ALA A 155 14.57 -1.27 -17.37
N ASN A 156 13.85 -0.40 -18.06
CA ASN A 156 13.65 1.00 -17.66
C ASN A 156 12.31 1.26 -16.95
N VAL A 157 11.65 0.23 -16.42
CA VAL A 157 10.47 0.38 -15.55
C VAL A 157 10.93 0.46 -14.11
N GLU A 158 10.53 1.50 -13.39
CA GLU A 158 10.84 1.67 -11.98
C GLU A 158 9.85 0.87 -11.12
N ILE A 159 10.38 0.07 -10.19
CA ILE A 159 9.58 -0.80 -9.31
C ILE A 159 9.53 -0.23 -7.91
N VAL A 160 8.33 -0.05 -7.39
CA VAL A 160 8.07 0.29 -5.98
C VAL A 160 7.53 -0.94 -5.27
N LEU A 161 8.01 -1.26 -4.08
CA LEU A 161 7.53 -2.41 -3.30
C LEU A 161 7.09 -1.98 -1.90
N ASP A 162 5.80 -2.17 -1.60
CA ASP A 162 5.21 -1.92 -0.27
C ASP A 162 4.43 -3.13 0.23
N THR A 163 5.13 -4.05 0.84
CA THR A 163 4.58 -5.22 1.52
C THR A 163 5.31 -5.42 2.85
N ARG A 164 4.90 -6.39 3.65
CA ARG A 164 5.40 -6.53 5.03
C ARG A 164 6.02 -7.90 5.31
N GLY A 165 6.86 -7.94 6.36
CA GLY A 165 7.43 -9.16 6.90
C GLY A 165 8.24 -9.93 5.85
N ASN A 166 8.12 -11.26 5.85
CA ASN A 166 8.84 -12.14 4.92
C ASN A 166 8.51 -11.83 3.45
N LEU A 167 7.28 -11.34 3.16
CA LEU A 167 6.93 -10.96 1.79
C LEU A 167 7.79 -9.81 1.27
N LEU A 168 8.14 -8.83 2.11
CA LEU A 168 9.06 -7.77 1.72
C LEU A 168 10.44 -8.35 1.42
N GLN A 169 10.97 -9.17 2.33
CA GLN A 169 12.30 -9.75 2.20
C GLN A 169 12.45 -10.62 0.95
N ASP A 170 11.46 -11.48 0.66
CA ASP A 170 11.48 -12.42 -0.45
C ASP A 170 11.30 -11.77 -1.81
N ASN A 171 10.78 -10.54 -1.87
CA ASN A 171 10.39 -9.87 -3.10
C ASN A 171 11.25 -8.63 -3.44
N ILE A 172 12.31 -8.36 -2.71
CA ILE A 172 13.27 -7.29 -3.05
C ILE A 172 13.93 -7.60 -4.39
N HIS A 173 13.83 -6.68 -5.34
CA HIS A 173 14.46 -6.81 -6.66
C HIS A 173 14.63 -5.46 -7.35
N ASN A 174 15.82 -4.83 -7.25
CA ASN A 174 16.15 -3.56 -7.92
C ASN A 174 15.06 -2.47 -7.79
N ASN A 175 14.49 -2.33 -6.61
CA ASN A 175 13.37 -1.41 -6.39
C ASN A 175 13.82 0.06 -6.37
N LEU A 176 13.01 0.95 -6.95
CA LEU A 176 13.16 2.40 -6.78
C LEU A 176 13.13 2.77 -5.30
N PHE A 177 12.15 2.22 -4.59
CA PHE A 177 12.15 2.27 -3.13
C PHE A 177 11.31 1.14 -2.51
N VAL A 178 11.57 0.89 -1.25
CA VAL A 178 10.75 0.09 -0.34
C VAL A 178 10.32 0.94 0.84
N LYS A 179 9.16 0.62 1.45
CA LYS A 179 8.68 1.38 2.60
C LYS A 179 8.30 0.49 3.78
N PRO A 180 9.23 -0.06 4.54
CA PRO A 180 8.94 -0.68 5.83
C PRO A 180 8.57 0.35 6.89
N ASN A 181 7.86 -0.09 7.94
CA ASN A 181 7.75 0.65 9.17
C ASN A 181 8.71 0.09 10.24
N ILE A 182 8.89 0.82 11.34
CA ILE A 182 9.84 0.42 12.39
C ILE A 182 9.47 -0.92 13.04
N HIS A 183 8.17 -1.25 13.15
CA HIS A 183 7.73 -2.53 13.72
C HIS A 183 8.05 -3.69 12.77
N GLU A 184 7.77 -3.51 11.48
CA GLU A 184 8.11 -4.48 10.44
C GLU A 184 9.63 -4.73 10.36
N LEU A 185 10.43 -3.67 10.51
CA LEU A 185 11.89 -3.79 10.51
C LEU A 185 12.38 -4.55 11.75
N ARG A 186 11.86 -4.24 12.94
CA ARG A 186 12.16 -4.95 14.19
C ARG A 186 11.80 -6.43 14.12
N GLU A 187 10.61 -6.73 13.59
CA GLU A 187 10.14 -8.10 13.39
C GLU A 187 11.03 -8.87 12.41
N MET A 188 11.37 -8.27 11.28
CA MET A 188 12.18 -8.89 10.22
C MET A 188 13.59 -9.27 10.70
N PHE A 189 14.21 -8.45 11.56
CA PHE A 189 15.54 -8.73 12.10
C PHE A 189 15.49 -9.38 13.48
N ASN A 190 14.33 -9.51 14.11
CA ASN A 190 14.14 -9.95 15.49
C ASN A 190 15.02 -9.15 16.49
N GLU A 191 15.07 -7.83 16.31
CA GLU A 191 15.88 -6.90 17.09
C GLU A 191 15.04 -5.69 17.53
N LYS A 192 15.40 -5.07 18.68
CA LYS A 192 14.63 -3.92 19.23
C LYS A 192 14.84 -2.65 18.42
N LEU A 193 16.01 -2.40 17.86
CA LEU A 193 16.36 -1.21 17.08
C LEU A 193 15.93 0.09 17.78
N GLU A 194 16.69 0.53 18.76
CA GLU A 194 16.36 1.68 19.61
C GLU A 194 16.98 2.97 19.09
N THR A 195 18.13 2.89 18.42
CA THR A 195 18.86 4.05 17.93
C THR A 195 18.72 4.24 16.41
N LYS A 196 18.84 5.48 15.97
CA LYS A 196 18.87 5.81 14.53
C LYS A 196 20.01 5.07 13.81
N ALA A 197 21.17 4.93 14.45
CA ALA A 197 22.31 4.23 13.85
C ALA A 197 22.00 2.75 13.58
N GLU A 198 21.38 2.04 14.53
CA GLU A 198 20.95 0.65 14.36
C GLU A 198 19.92 0.52 13.23
N ILE A 199 18.94 1.43 13.19
CA ILE A 199 17.92 1.45 12.14
C ILE A 199 18.55 1.65 10.76
N VAL A 200 19.44 2.63 10.62
CA VAL A 200 20.15 2.91 9.36
C VAL A 200 21.00 1.72 8.93
N GLU A 201 21.66 1.05 9.87
CA GLU A 201 22.42 -0.16 9.56
C GLU A 201 21.55 -1.27 8.98
N LYS A 202 20.33 -1.47 9.52
CA LYS A 202 19.40 -2.45 8.95
C LYS A 202 18.83 -2.02 7.59
N CYS A 203 18.74 -0.74 7.31
CA CYS A 203 18.35 -0.27 5.98
C CYS A 203 19.37 -0.63 4.90
N LYS A 204 20.66 -0.82 5.23
CA LYS A 204 21.69 -1.28 4.28
C LYS A 204 21.36 -2.65 3.69
N PHE A 205 20.70 -3.53 4.45
CA PHE A 205 20.21 -4.81 3.95
C PHE A 205 19.43 -4.70 2.63
N PHE A 206 18.60 -3.66 2.50
CA PHE A 206 17.81 -3.40 1.29
C PHE A 206 18.69 -2.80 0.19
N LEU A 207 19.55 -1.84 0.54
CA LEU A 207 20.44 -1.17 -0.40
C LEU A 207 21.43 -2.15 -1.06
N ASP A 208 21.95 -3.11 -0.29
CA ASP A 208 22.84 -4.16 -0.77
C ASP A 208 22.16 -5.14 -1.73
N ARG A 209 20.80 -5.15 -1.74
CA ARG A 209 19.97 -5.96 -2.64
C ARG A 209 19.40 -5.17 -3.81
N GLY A 210 19.97 -3.99 -4.10
CA GLY A 210 19.63 -3.18 -5.26
C GLY A 210 18.46 -2.20 -5.05
N VAL A 211 17.95 -2.05 -3.83
CA VAL A 211 16.98 -0.99 -3.53
C VAL A 211 17.70 0.37 -3.60
N LYS A 212 17.13 1.32 -4.34
CA LYS A 212 17.72 2.67 -4.46
C LYS A 212 17.46 3.52 -3.22
N ASN A 213 16.26 3.41 -2.63
CA ASN A 213 15.86 4.21 -1.47
C ASN A 213 15.05 3.37 -0.47
N VAL A 214 15.27 3.54 0.81
CA VAL A 214 14.47 2.95 1.90
C VAL A 214 13.76 4.07 2.63
N ILE A 215 12.43 4.06 2.62
CA ILE A 215 11.61 4.98 3.40
C ILE A 215 11.12 4.24 4.64
N LEU A 216 11.66 4.56 5.79
CA LEU A 216 11.28 3.95 7.06
C LEU A 216 10.32 4.85 7.82
N SER A 217 9.07 4.42 8.01
CA SER A 217 8.08 5.15 8.81
C SER A 217 8.17 4.75 10.28
N ARG A 218 8.05 5.74 11.20
CA ARG A 218 8.15 5.56 12.66
C ARG A 218 6.93 6.12 13.40
N GLY A 219 5.80 6.20 12.71
CA GLY A 219 4.58 6.79 13.26
C GLY A 219 4.81 8.25 13.68
N GLY A 220 4.42 8.61 14.91
CA GLY A 220 4.58 9.96 15.45
C GLY A 220 6.04 10.46 15.56
N GLU A 221 7.02 9.56 15.49
CA GLU A 221 8.45 9.91 15.45
C GLU A 221 8.94 10.32 14.04
N GLY A 222 8.04 10.37 13.06
CA GLY A 222 8.38 10.77 11.69
C GLY A 222 8.89 9.64 10.83
N ALA A 223 9.83 9.92 9.95
CA ALA A 223 10.36 8.95 9.02
C ALA A 223 11.84 9.19 8.69
N LEU A 224 12.50 8.16 8.16
CA LEU A 224 13.85 8.23 7.60
C LEU A 224 13.79 7.90 6.11
N LEU A 225 14.55 8.62 5.30
CA LEU A 225 14.93 8.22 3.95
C LEU A 225 16.41 7.85 3.95
N VAL A 226 16.71 6.60 3.60
CA VAL A 226 18.08 6.07 3.56
C VAL A 226 18.38 5.60 2.15
N ASN A 227 19.47 6.10 1.58
CA ASN A 227 20.04 5.60 0.34
C ASN A 227 21.56 5.50 0.45
N LYS A 228 22.26 5.24 -0.66
CA LYS A 228 23.72 5.07 -0.65
C LYS A 228 24.49 6.37 -0.37
N ASP A 229 23.88 7.53 -0.67
CA ASP A 229 24.56 8.83 -0.65
C ASP A 229 24.28 9.61 0.63
N PHE A 230 23.08 9.44 1.23
CA PHE A 230 22.64 10.22 2.39
C PHE A 230 21.56 9.52 3.24
N VAL A 231 21.39 10.06 4.43
CA VAL A 231 20.28 9.75 5.35
C VAL A 231 19.56 11.04 5.69
N LEU A 232 18.29 11.12 5.34
CA LEU A 232 17.42 12.24 5.73
C LEU A 232 16.45 11.79 6.82
N GLU A 233 16.08 12.73 7.66
CA GLU A 233 15.07 12.55 8.70
C GLU A 233 14.02 13.64 8.61
N ALA A 234 12.76 13.26 8.68
CA ALA A 234 11.64 14.19 8.71
C ALA A 234 10.77 13.92 9.94
N SER A 235 10.41 14.97 10.67
CA SER A 235 9.37 14.92 11.69
C SER A 235 7.98 14.97 11.07
N VAL A 236 6.97 14.48 11.77
CA VAL A 236 5.58 14.69 11.38
C VAL A 236 5.12 16.09 11.73
N PRO A 237 4.22 16.70 10.93
CA PRO A 237 3.55 17.94 11.32
C PRO A 237 2.78 17.76 12.64
N LYS A 238 2.52 18.85 13.35
CA LYS A 238 1.66 18.81 14.54
C LYS A 238 0.21 18.56 14.10
N GLY A 239 -0.46 17.59 14.70
CA GLY A 239 -1.83 17.23 14.40
C GLY A 239 -2.40 16.24 15.40
N GLN A 240 -3.70 16.02 15.36
CA GLN A 240 -4.37 15.02 16.16
C GLN A 240 -4.50 13.73 15.33
N LEU A 241 -3.99 12.62 15.86
CA LEU A 241 -4.19 11.32 15.24
C LEU A 241 -5.68 10.95 15.24
N ILE A 242 -6.24 10.72 14.06
CA ILE A 242 -7.61 10.26 13.85
C ILE A 242 -7.60 8.79 13.44
N ASN A 243 -6.83 8.46 12.37
CA ASN A 243 -6.76 7.10 11.85
C ASN A 243 -5.45 6.86 11.09
N SER A 244 -4.68 5.85 11.47
CA SER A 244 -3.42 5.54 10.80
C SER A 244 -3.55 4.61 9.57
N ILE A 245 -4.76 4.10 9.29
CA ILE A 245 -4.99 3.19 8.16
C ILE A 245 -4.78 3.94 6.84
N GLY A 246 -3.97 3.37 5.96
CA GLY A 246 -3.65 3.99 4.67
C GLY A 246 -2.56 5.06 4.72
N ALA A 247 -2.08 5.48 5.91
CA ALA A 247 -1.00 6.46 6.02
C ALA A 247 0.28 5.99 5.30
N GLY A 248 0.61 4.71 5.42
CA GLY A 248 1.72 4.10 4.69
C GLY A 248 1.53 4.13 3.17
N ASP A 249 0.33 3.81 2.70
CA ASP A 249 -0.02 3.83 1.27
C ASP A 249 0.06 5.27 0.72
N SER A 250 -0.35 6.26 1.54
CA SER A 250 -0.24 7.68 1.22
C SER A 250 1.22 8.16 1.15
N MET A 251 2.12 7.63 2.01
CA MET A 251 3.55 7.89 1.88
C MET A 251 4.11 7.32 0.56
N VAL A 252 3.70 6.11 0.18
CA VAL A 252 4.09 5.51 -1.12
C VAL A 252 3.63 6.39 -2.27
N ALA A 253 2.37 6.82 -2.25
CA ALA A 253 1.82 7.71 -3.26
C ALA A 253 2.55 9.06 -3.32
N GLY A 254 2.80 9.69 -2.17
CA GLY A 254 3.50 10.98 -2.08
C GLY A 254 4.91 10.92 -2.64
N PHE A 255 5.71 9.89 -2.27
CA PHE A 255 7.06 9.75 -2.82
C PHE A 255 7.03 9.47 -4.33
N THR A 256 6.12 8.59 -4.78
CA THR A 256 5.95 8.29 -6.21
C THR A 256 5.53 9.54 -7.00
N ALA A 257 4.60 10.34 -6.46
CA ALA A 257 4.17 11.59 -7.06
C ALA A 257 5.32 12.59 -7.18
N GLY A 258 6.12 12.76 -6.13
CA GLY A 258 7.30 13.63 -6.14
C GLY A 258 8.32 13.19 -7.20
N PHE A 259 8.61 11.88 -7.26
CA PHE A 259 9.52 11.32 -8.25
C PHE A 259 9.06 11.59 -9.69
N VAL A 260 7.79 11.36 -10.00
CA VAL A 260 7.23 11.60 -11.35
C VAL A 260 7.21 13.08 -11.71
N LYS A 261 7.00 13.96 -10.74
CA LYS A 261 7.07 15.42 -10.93
C LYS A 261 8.50 15.94 -11.05
N GLY A 262 9.51 15.08 -10.97
CA GLY A 262 10.93 15.45 -11.08
C GLY A 262 11.46 16.20 -9.87
N LEU A 263 10.81 16.07 -8.70
CA LEU A 263 11.30 16.65 -7.45
C LEU A 263 12.59 15.96 -6.98
N SER A 264 13.38 16.67 -6.19
CA SER A 264 14.52 16.07 -5.51
C SER A 264 14.09 14.92 -4.60
N PRO A 265 14.99 13.96 -4.28
CA PRO A 265 14.67 12.89 -3.31
C PRO A 265 14.22 13.46 -1.95
N GLU A 266 14.79 14.59 -1.52
CA GLU A 266 14.40 15.29 -0.29
C GLU A 266 12.96 15.81 -0.37
N ASP A 267 12.58 16.50 -1.44
CA ASP A 267 11.24 17.05 -1.59
C ASP A 267 10.21 15.96 -1.84
N SER A 268 10.56 14.90 -2.57
CA SER A 268 9.72 13.71 -2.71
C SER A 268 9.48 13.03 -1.35
N PHE A 269 10.48 13.00 -0.48
CA PHE A 269 10.36 12.46 0.87
C PHE A 269 9.50 13.37 1.77
N ARG A 270 9.65 14.70 1.67
CA ARG A 270 8.74 15.64 2.38
C ARG A 270 7.30 15.43 1.95
N LEU A 271 7.03 15.31 0.65
CA LEU A 271 5.70 15.04 0.12
C LEU A 271 5.15 13.69 0.63
N ALA A 272 6.00 12.66 0.73
CA ALA A 272 5.61 11.37 1.30
C ALA A 272 5.17 11.51 2.77
N VAL A 273 5.97 12.19 3.60
CA VAL A 273 5.66 12.38 5.03
C VAL A 273 4.40 13.26 5.21
N ALA A 274 4.26 14.31 4.41
CA ALA A 274 3.06 15.15 4.41
C ALA A 274 1.81 14.35 4.06
N SER A 275 1.85 13.55 2.99
CA SER A 275 0.72 12.71 2.57
C SER A 275 0.35 11.66 3.63
N GLY A 276 1.34 11.00 4.24
CA GLY A 276 1.10 10.06 5.32
C GLY A 276 0.48 10.71 6.55
N SER A 277 0.96 11.92 6.92
CA SER A 277 0.43 12.70 8.04
C SER A 277 -0.98 13.22 7.77
N ALA A 278 -1.26 13.70 6.56
CA ALA A 278 -2.60 14.14 6.16
C ALA A 278 -3.62 13.01 6.31
N THR A 279 -3.28 11.79 5.88
CA THR A 279 -4.12 10.59 6.11
C THR A 279 -4.29 10.31 7.58
N ALA A 280 -3.21 10.35 8.37
CA ALA A 280 -3.27 10.05 9.81
C ALA A 280 -4.14 11.05 10.60
N TYR A 281 -4.30 12.27 10.10
CA TYR A 281 -5.05 13.36 10.72
C TYR A 281 -6.43 13.58 10.10
N SER A 282 -6.91 12.66 9.27
CA SER A 282 -8.22 12.71 8.62
C SER A 282 -8.98 11.38 8.75
N TYR A 283 -10.28 11.41 8.46
CA TYR A 283 -11.12 10.19 8.43
C TYR A 283 -10.91 9.36 7.16
N GLY A 284 -10.22 9.90 6.14
CA GLY A 284 -9.97 9.27 4.86
C GLY A 284 -8.51 9.32 4.44
N LEU A 285 -8.26 8.96 3.19
CA LEU A 285 -6.93 9.09 2.58
C LEU A 285 -6.58 10.57 2.36
N ALA A 286 -5.27 10.87 2.27
CA ALA A 286 -4.77 12.23 2.07
C ALA A 286 -5.43 12.93 0.89
N GLU A 287 -5.98 14.12 1.15
CA GLU A 287 -6.49 15.05 0.14
C GLU A 287 -5.45 16.16 -0.09
N LYS A 288 -5.47 16.73 -1.30
CA LYS A 288 -4.46 17.72 -1.73
C LYS A 288 -4.34 18.92 -0.79
N ASP A 289 -5.47 19.42 -0.30
CA ASP A 289 -5.52 20.61 0.55
C ASP A 289 -4.97 20.37 1.96
N LEU A 290 -4.77 19.09 2.36
CA LEU A 290 -4.19 18.71 3.64
C LEU A 290 -2.70 18.33 3.53
N VAL A 291 -2.17 18.17 2.33
CA VAL A 291 -0.78 17.83 2.05
C VAL A 291 0.05 19.08 1.77
#